data_fc66d27d30207043160f1eb494d52d62
#
_entry.id   fc66d27d30207043160f1eb494d52d62
#
_cell.length_a   1.000
_cell.length_b   1.000
_cell.length_c   1.000
_cell.angle_alpha   90.00
_cell.angle_beta   90.00
_cell.angle_gamma   90.00
#
_symmetry.space_group_name_H-M   'P 1'
#
loop_
_entity.id
_entity.type
_entity.pdbx_description
1 polymer ?
#
loop_
_entity_poly.entity_id
_entity_poly.type
_entity_poly.pdbx_seq_one_letter_code
_entity_poly.pdbx_strand_id
1 'polypeptide(L)'
;PTFQNPTADAAEASEALRGLAHATRVFEDPADTYAVLGDLLAGVRSLRQVLDQLATAHVTNRVRAYDDAGDQSSGATYALAATAELQQAAVLLDGVHDRVDAAMAASGRIAWHPEPEPEPAQASQLSRWVSVVFLQGQDADEVLAIIDRHGTGAAIEHLAGFDMGEETTQAALVNGYVYDEPPTSPLDRAVTRGE
;
A
#
# COMPACT_ATOMS: atom_id res chain seq x y z
N PRO A 1 15.87 -15.89 -13.35
CA PRO A 1 16.44 -15.08 -14.43
C PRO A 1 17.33 -15.92 -15.33
N THR A 2 17.22 -15.67 -16.63
CA THR A 2 18.01 -16.38 -17.66
C THR A 2 19.39 -15.78 -17.84
N PHE A 3 19.56 -14.49 -17.54
CA PHE A 3 20.72 -13.64 -17.81
C PHE A 3 21.10 -13.51 -19.30
N GLN A 4 20.26 -14.02 -20.19
CA GLN A 4 20.51 -14.05 -21.64
C GLN A 4 19.32 -13.54 -22.45
N ASN A 5 18.11 -13.53 -21.87
CA ASN A 5 16.89 -13.10 -22.55
C ASN A 5 16.28 -11.89 -21.83
N PRO A 6 16.55 -10.65 -22.29
CA PRO A 6 16.08 -9.45 -21.61
C PRO A 6 14.57 -9.37 -21.45
N THR A 7 13.81 -9.91 -22.42
CA THR A 7 12.35 -9.88 -22.37
C THR A 7 11.81 -10.82 -21.30
N ALA A 8 12.36 -12.04 -21.20
CA ALA A 8 11.98 -12.98 -20.15
C ALA A 8 12.40 -12.49 -18.78
N ASP A 9 13.60 -11.97 -18.65
CA ASP A 9 14.11 -11.44 -17.37
C ASP A 9 13.33 -10.20 -16.91
N ALA A 10 12.86 -9.33 -17.82
CA ALA A 10 12.00 -8.21 -17.49
C ALA A 10 10.61 -8.67 -17.00
N ALA A 11 10.05 -9.73 -17.61
CA ALA A 11 8.78 -10.30 -17.15
C ALA A 11 8.90 -10.89 -15.74
N GLU A 12 9.97 -11.65 -15.47
CA GLU A 12 10.23 -12.18 -14.12
C GLU A 12 10.41 -11.08 -13.08
N ALA A 13 11.14 -10.01 -13.41
CA ALA A 13 11.32 -8.86 -12.51
C ALA A 13 9.98 -8.18 -12.19
N SER A 14 9.12 -8.02 -13.19
CA SER A 14 7.78 -7.44 -13.00
C SER A 14 6.91 -8.31 -12.08
N GLU A 15 6.93 -9.63 -12.26
CA GLU A 15 6.21 -10.58 -11.40
C GLU A 15 6.75 -10.57 -9.96
N ALA A 16 8.08 -10.56 -9.79
CA ALA A 16 8.70 -10.51 -8.48
C ALA A 16 8.33 -9.22 -7.72
N LEU A 17 8.35 -8.05 -8.40
CA LEU A 17 7.92 -6.79 -7.81
C LEU A 17 6.43 -6.78 -7.43
N ARG A 18 5.57 -7.41 -8.25
CA ARG A 18 4.16 -7.55 -7.93
C ARG A 18 3.95 -8.44 -6.70
N GLY A 19 4.67 -9.56 -6.62
CA GLY A 19 4.68 -10.45 -5.47
C GLY A 19 5.15 -9.74 -4.20
N LEU A 20 6.24 -8.97 -4.30
CA LEU A 20 6.76 -8.19 -3.19
C LEU A 20 5.74 -7.13 -2.72
N ALA A 21 5.12 -6.40 -3.64
CA ALA A 21 4.10 -5.40 -3.31
C ALA A 21 2.86 -6.03 -2.62
N HIS A 22 2.58 -7.30 -2.87
CA HIS A 22 1.55 -8.03 -2.15
C HIS A 22 2.03 -8.47 -0.76
N ALA A 23 3.22 -9.05 -0.68
CA ALA A 23 3.79 -9.59 0.56
C ALA A 23 4.08 -8.51 1.61
N THR A 24 4.45 -7.29 1.18
CA THR A 24 4.77 -6.17 2.08
C THR A 24 3.56 -5.47 2.71
N ARG A 25 2.35 -5.97 2.47
CA ARG A 25 1.14 -5.44 3.13
C ARG A 25 1.12 -5.75 4.62
N VAL A 26 1.73 -6.85 5.03
CA VAL A 26 1.82 -7.28 6.42
C VAL A 26 3.21 -7.85 6.65
N PHE A 27 3.84 -7.47 7.75
CA PHE A 27 5.07 -8.07 8.23
C PHE A 27 4.77 -8.80 9.53
N GLU A 28 5.07 -10.10 9.59
CA GLU A 28 4.98 -10.88 10.84
C GLU A 28 6.07 -10.45 11.83
N ASP A 29 7.28 -10.21 11.32
CA ASP A 29 8.38 -9.61 12.08
C ASP A 29 8.77 -8.26 11.44
N PRO A 30 8.59 -7.14 12.15
CA PRO A 30 8.97 -5.83 11.63
C PRO A 30 10.49 -5.69 11.36
N ALA A 31 11.32 -6.56 11.92
CA ALA A 31 12.75 -6.60 11.65
C ALA A 31 13.07 -6.98 10.19
N ASP A 32 12.20 -7.74 9.52
CA ASP A 32 12.36 -8.14 8.12
C ASP A 32 12.34 -6.94 7.16
N THR A 33 11.75 -5.81 7.58
CA THR A 33 11.73 -4.58 6.78
C THR A 33 13.13 -4.11 6.41
N TYR A 34 14.12 -4.32 7.25
CA TYR A 34 15.52 -3.94 6.98
C TYR A 34 16.10 -4.74 5.81
N ALA A 35 15.88 -6.05 5.80
CA ALA A 35 16.35 -6.91 4.71
C ALA A 35 15.68 -6.54 3.38
N VAL A 36 14.35 -6.31 3.39
CA VAL A 36 13.59 -5.87 2.21
C VAL A 36 14.09 -4.53 1.68
N LEU A 37 14.42 -3.57 2.54
CA LEU A 37 15.01 -2.29 2.12
C LEU A 37 16.37 -2.48 1.44
N GLY A 38 17.20 -3.41 1.93
CA GLY A 38 18.50 -3.74 1.31
C GLY A 38 18.35 -4.29 -0.11
N ASP A 39 17.43 -5.23 -0.30
CA ASP A 39 17.15 -5.82 -1.61
C ASP A 39 16.52 -4.80 -2.57
N LEU A 40 15.63 -3.93 -2.09
CA LEU A 40 15.07 -2.84 -2.88
C LEU A 40 16.17 -1.85 -3.33
N LEU A 41 17.09 -1.53 -2.46
CA LEU A 41 18.21 -0.64 -2.78
C LEU A 41 19.09 -1.22 -3.91
N ALA A 42 19.38 -2.54 -3.84
CA ALA A 42 20.05 -3.26 -4.90
C ALA A 42 19.22 -3.28 -6.20
N GLY A 43 17.92 -3.47 -6.09
CA GLY A 43 16.98 -3.44 -7.21
C GLY A 43 16.94 -2.09 -7.92
N VAL A 44 16.93 -0.98 -7.18
CA VAL A 44 16.95 0.39 -7.73
C VAL A 44 18.24 0.63 -8.52
N ARG A 45 19.40 0.18 -8.02
CA ARG A 45 20.68 0.28 -8.76
C ARG A 45 20.63 -0.52 -10.07
N SER A 46 20.12 -1.74 -10.01
CA SER A 46 19.97 -2.59 -11.20
C SER A 46 19.02 -1.98 -12.22
N LEU A 47 17.90 -1.41 -11.78
CA LEU A 47 16.95 -0.74 -12.65
C LEU A 47 17.57 0.48 -13.33
N ARG A 48 18.34 1.29 -12.60
CA ARG A 48 19.07 2.41 -13.17
C ARG A 48 19.99 1.96 -14.31
N GLN A 49 20.76 0.89 -14.08
CA GLN A 49 21.61 0.31 -15.12
C GLN A 49 20.82 -0.18 -16.33
N VAL A 50 19.68 -0.82 -16.13
CA VAL A 50 18.79 -1.25 -17.22
C VAL A 50 18.33 -0.07 -18.06
N LEU A 51 17.93 1.05 -17.44
CA LEU A 51 17.52 2.25 -18.17
C LEU A 51 18.67 2.84 -19.00
N ASP A 52 19.87 2.92 -18.48
CA ASP A 52 21.06 3.37 -19.23
C ASP A 52 21.37 2.45 -20.43
N GLN A 53 21.23 1.13 -20.23
CA GLN A 53 21.43 0.15 -21.31
C GLN A 53 20.36 0.26 -22.40
N LEU A 54 19.10 0.46 -22.04
CA LEU A 54 18.00 0.69 -22.98
C LEU A 54 18.20 2.00 -23.75
N ALA A 55 18.60 3.07 -23.09
CA ALA A 55 18.95 4.34 -23.73
C ALA A 55 20.07 4.13 -24.77
N THR A 56 21.12 3.40 -24.40
CA THR A 56 22.22 3.06 -25.29
C THR A 56 21.75 2.24 -26.49
N ALA A 57 20.87 1.26 -26.27
CA ALA A 57 20.33 0.43 -27.34
C ALA A 57 19.53 1.27 -28.37
N HIS A 58 18.74 2.25 -27.91
CA HIS A 58 18.01 3.17 -28.81
C HIS A 58 18.97 4.00 -29.65
N VAL A 59 19.97 4.61 -29.05
CA VAL A 59 20.97 5.42 -29.82
C VAL A 59 21.73 4.58 -30.82
N THR A 60 22.23 3.42 -30.40
CA THR A 60 23.04 2.54 -31.23
C THR A 60 22.29 2.04 -32.45
N ASN A 61 21.00 1.72 -32.28
CA ASN A 61 20.17 1.17 -33.34
C ASN A 61 19.33 2.21 -34.11
N ARG A 62 19.51 3.52 -33.85
CA ARG A 62 18.68 4.58 -34.45
C ARG A 62 18.66 4.57 -35.98
N VAL A 63 19.72 4.06 -36.62
CA VAL A 63 19.81 3.94 -38.07
C VAL A 63 18.81 2.93 -38.65
N ARG A 64 18.28 2.05 -37.84
CA ARG A 64 17.26 1.05 -38.15
C ARG A 64 15.86 1.47 -37.70
N ALA A 65 15.73 2.67 -37.12
CA ALA A 65 14.47 3.18 -36.62
C ALA A 65 13.69 3.86 -37.75
N TYR A 66 12.46 3.44 -37.96
CA TYR A 66 11.47 4.02 -38.87
C TYR A 66 10.21 4.28 -38.06
N ASP A 67 9.45 5.28 -38.48
CA ASP A 67 8.09 5.46 -37.92
C ASP A 67 7.07 4.52 -38.60
N ASP A 68 5.82 4.56 -38.15
CA ASP A 68 4.73 3.72 -38.67
C ASP A 68 4.41 4.04 -40.15
N ALA A 69 4.78 5.21 -40.67
CA ALA A 69 4.65 5.60 -42.07
C ALA A 69 5.88 5.20 -42.91
N GLY A 70 6.89 4.63 -42.30
CA GLY A 70 8.12 4.20 -42.96
C GLY A 70 9.14 5.32 -43.14
N ASP A 71 9.03 6.43 -42.42
CA ASP A 71 10.00 7.51 -42.45
C ASP A 71 11.12 7.32 -41.42
N GLN A 72 12.36 7.22 -41.94
CA GLN A 72 13.54 6.99 -41.12
C GLN A 72 13.93 8.22 -40.27
N SER A 73 13.74 9.42 -40.77
CA SER A 73 14.09 10.64 -40.04
C SER A 73 13.25 10.79 -38.79
N SER A 74 11.96 10.55 -38.94
CA SER A 74 11.00 10.55 -37.85
C SER A 74 11.31 9.42 -36.85
N GLY A 75 11.56 8.19 -37.32
CA GLY A 75 11.92 7.05 -36.48
C GLY A 75 13.20 7.30 -35.67
N ALA A 76 14.24 7.86 -36.32
CA ALA A 76 15.48 8.23 -35.63
C ALA A 76 15.27 9.32 -34.58
N THR A 77 14.37 10.28 -34.84
CA THR A 77 14.00 11.32 -33.88
C THR A 77 13.31 10.72 -32.66
N TYR A 78 12.36 9.79 -32.83
CA TYR A 78 11.69 9.08 -31.72
C TYR A 78 12.70 8.24 -30.91
N ALA A 79 13.67 7.59 -31.56
CA ALA A 79 14.70 6.84 -30.84
C ALA A 79 15.57 7.76 -29.96
N LEU A 80 15.90 8.97 -30.43
CA LEU A 80 16.64 9.95 -29.61
C LEU A 80 15.77 10.51 -28.47
N ALA A 81 14.49 10.76 -28.72
CA ALA A 81 13.56 11.18 -27.67
C ALA A 81 13.42 10.10 -26.58
N ALA A 82 13.21 8.83 -26.95
CA ALA A 82 13.19 7.72 -26.00
C ALA A 82 14.49 7.61 -25.20
N THR A 83 15.65 7.84 -25.85
CA THR A 83 16.94 7.88 -25.16
C THR A 83 16.98 8.96 -24.09
N ALA A 84 16.55 10.17 -24.40
CA ALA A 84 16.57 11.29 -23.46
C ALA A 84 15.65 11.02 -22.25
N GLU A 85 14.47 10.48 -22.46
CA GLU A 85 13.53 10.13 -21.38
C GLU A 85 14.09 8.99 -20.50
N LEU A 86 14.70 7.96 -21.08
CA LEU A 86 15.31 6.87 -20.32
C LEU A 86 16.50 7.36 -19.47
N GLN A 87 17.32 8.25 -20.01
CA GLN A 87 18.42 8.87 -19.26
C GLN A 87 17.90 9.73 -18.11
N GLN A 88 16.85 10.52 -18.36
CA GLN A 88 16.22 11.32 -17.30
C GLN A 88 15.62 10.43 -16.21
N ALA A 89 14.95 9.34 -16.57
CA ALA A 89 14.44 8.37 -15.62
C ALA A 89 15.56 7.72 -14.78
N ALA A 90 16.71 7.40 -15.41
CA ALA A 90 17.86 6.88 -14.70
C ALA A 90 18.41 7.88 -13.65
N VAL A 91 18.46 9.17 -13.98
CA VAL A 91 18.85 10.23 -13.03
C VAL A 91 17.88 10.35 -11.87
N LEU A 92 16.56 10.25 -12.13
CA LEU A 92 15.55 10.28 -11.07
C LEU A 92 15.70 9.11 -10.10
N LEU A 93 16.12 7.94 -10.57
CA LEU A 93 16.39 6.79 -9.72
C LEU A 93 17.56 7.01 -8.76
N ASP A 94 18.53 7.87 -9.07
CA ASP A 94 19.60 8.24 -8.12
C ASP A 94 18.97 8.91 -6.88
N GLY A 95 18.00 9.79 -7.05
CA GLY A 95 17.26 10.39 -5.95
C GLY A 95 16.40 9.38 -5.15
N VAL A 96 15.80 8.40 -5.83
CA VAL A 96 15.09 7.30 -5.16
C VAL A 96 16.06 6.46 -4.34
N HIS A 97 17.23 6.11 -4.91
CA HIS A 97 18.28 5.37 -4.22
C HIS A 97 18.69 6.07 -2.92
N ASP A 98 18.98 7.37 -2.96
CA ASP A 98 19.40 8.13 -1.80
C ASP A 98 18.34 8.13 -0.68
N ARG A 99 17.07 8.18 -1.06
CA ARG A 99 15.96 8.13 -0.08
C ARG A 99 15.79 6.75 0.54
N VAL A 100 15.91 5.69 -0.23
CA VAL A 100 15.85 4.31 0.27
C VAL A 100 17.05 4.01 1.17
N ASP A 101 18.25 4.49 0.82
CA ASP A 101 19.46 4.36 1.63
C ASP A 101 19.30 5.09 2.98
N ALA A 102 18.77 6.30 2.98
CA ALA A 102 18.47 7.03 4.21
C ALA A 102 17.42 6.32 5.08
N ALA A 103 16.40 5.73 4.45
CA ALA A 103 15.40 4.93 5.17
C ALA A 103 16.03 3.66 5.77
N MET A 104 16.88 2.98 5.03
CA MET A 104 17.61 1.81 5.51
C MET A 104 18.54 2.16 6.68
N ALA A 105 19.25 3.29 6.59
CA ALA A 105 20.11 3.78 7.69
C ALA A 105 19.30 4.13 8.96
N ALA A 106 18.08 4.64 8.81
CA ALA A 106 17.17 4.89 9.94
C ALA A 106 16.64 3.57 10.52
N SER A 107 16.19 2.65 9.65
CA SER A 107 15.67 1.34 10.03
C SER A 107 16.72 0.51 10.80
N GLY A 108 17.98 0.57 10.41
CA GLY A 108 19.08 -0.12 11.10
C GLY A 108 19.35 0.38 12.53
N ARG A 109 18.69 1.45 12.98
CA ARG A 109 18.76 1.97 14.36
C ARG A 109 17.58 1.55 15.22
N ILE A 110 16.61 0.84 14.64
CA ILE A 110 15.41 0.40 15.37
C ILE A 110 15.72 -0.94 16.02
N ALA A 111 15.55 -1.01 17.33
CA ALA A 111 15.51 -2.27 18.06
C ALA A 111 14.03 -2.66 18.20
N TRP A 112 13.60 -3.61 17.41
CA TRP A 112 12.26 -4.16 17.52
C TRP A 112 12.15 -5.04 18.74
N HIS A 113 11.18 -4.78 19.59
CA HIS A 113 10.85 -5.60 20.75
C HIS A 113 9.53 -6.32 20.49
N PRO A 114 9.31 -7.48 21.11
CA PRO A 114 7.98 -8.10 21.11
C PRO A 114 6.94 -7.09 21.59
N GLU A 115 5.75 -7.18 21.03
CA GLU A 115 4.64 -6.37 21.53
C GLU A 115 4.52 -6.59 23.04
N PRO A 116 4.47 -5.53 23.87
CA PRO A 116 4.36 -5.71 25.30
C PRO A 116 3.11 -6.55 25.59
N GLU A 117 3.29 -7.67 26.31
CA GLU A 117 2.13 -8.41 26.78
C GLU A 117 1.25 -7.43 27.56
N PRO A 118 -0.05 -7.39 27.31
CA PRO A 118 -0.95 -6.53 28.06
C PRO A 118 -0.80 -6.88 29.54
N GLU A 119 -0.34 -5.94 30.34
CA GLU A 119 -0.23 -6.14 31.81
C GLU A 119 -1.58 -6.64 32.34
N PRO A 120 -1.62 -7.74 33.11
CA PRO A 120 -2.87 -8.39 33.51
C PRO A 120 -3.66 -7.61 34.56
N ALA A 121 -3.48 -6.33 34.71
CA ALA A 121 -4.25 -5.59 35.70
C ALA A 121 -4.25 -4.07 35.46
N GLN A 122 -4.75 -3.64 34.43
CA GLN A 122 -5.59 -2.44 34.28
C GLN A 122 -6.09 -2.53 32.86
N ALA A 123 -7.02 -3.42 32.64
CA ALA A 123 -7.82 -3.49 31.45
C ALA A 123 -8.68 -2.22 31.37
N SER A 124 -8.03 -1.10 31.04
CA SER A 124 -8.64 -0.20 30.09
C SER A 124 -8.70 -1.02 28.83
N GLN A 125 -9.81 -1.75 28.69
CA GLN A 125 -10.19 -2.43 27.49
C GLN A 125 -10.01 -1.40 26.38
N LEU A 126 -8.90 -1.51 25.60
CA LEU A 126 -8.79 -0.84 24.33
C LEU A 126 -9.87 -1.47 23.45
N SER A 127 -11.08 -0.99 23.65
CA SER A 127 -12.22 -1.37 22.83
C SER A 127 -11.96 -0.79 21.46
N ARG A 128 -11.60 -1.65 20.50
CA ARG A 128 -11.56 -1.24 19.10
C ARG A 128 -12.99 -1.03 18.65
N TRP A 129 -13.30 0.16 18.20
CA TRP A 129 -14.63 0.51 17.73
C TRP A 129 -14.66 0.44 16.20
N VAL A 130 -15.62 -0.31 15.67
CA VAL A 130 -15.97 -0.28 14.26
C VAL A 130 -17.32 0.42 14.15
N SER A 131 -17.35 1.61 13.55
CA SER A 131 -18.59 2.36 13.38
C SER A 131 -18.87 2.58 11.90
N VAL A 132 -19.34 1.54 11.21
CA VAL A 132 -19.99 1.70 9.91
C VAL A 132 -21.20 0.81 9.87
N VAL A 133 -22.39 1.42 9.92
CA VAL A 133 -23.64 0.72 9.69
C VAL A 133 -24.29 1.32 8.46
N PHE A 134 -24.32 0.56 7.38
CA PHE A 134 -25.10 0.87 6.19
C PHE A 134 -26.35 0.02 6.22
N LEU A 135 -27.48 0.63 6.57
CA LEU A 135 -28.78 0.01 6.54
C LEU A 135 -29.58 0.52 5.36
N GLN A 136 -30.37 -0.35 4.74
CA GLN A 136 -31.27 0.00 3.64
C GLN A 136 -32.65 -0.61 3.86
N GLY A 137 -33.68 0.05 3.32
CA GLY A 137 -35.03 -0.45 3.38
C GLY A 137 -35.60 -0.48 4.80
N GLN A 138 -36.29 -1.55 5.15
CA GLN A 138 -37.05 -1.69 6.40
C GLN A 138 -36.19 -1.55 7.66
N ASP A 139 -34.96 -2.07 7.63
CA ASP A 139 -34.03 -1.98 8.76
C ASP A 139 -33.58 -0.54 9.01
N ALA A 140 -33.35 0.23 7.94
CA ALA A 140 -33.06 1.65 8.03
C ALA A 140 -34.25 2.45 8.59
N ASP A 141 -35.46 2.16 8.13
CA ASP A 141 -36.72 2.79 8.62
C ASP A 141 -36.93 2.51 10.10
N GLU A 142 -36.63 1.31 10.57
CA GLU A 142 -36.75 0.93 11.98
C GLU A 142 -35.79 1.72 12.86
N VAL A 143 -34.51 1.81 12.48
CA VAL A 143 -33.52 2.57 13.24
C VAL A 143 -33.81 4.06 13.23
N LEU A 144 -34.24 4.65 12.10
CA LEU A 144 -34.66 6.03 12.02
C LEU A 144 -35.88 6.31 12.91
N ALA A 145 -36.85 5.38 12.98
CA ALA A 145 -38.02 5.49 13.87
C ALA A 145 -37.62 5.40 15.36
N ILE A 146 -36.56 4.68 15.71
CA ILE A 146 -36.00 4.66 17.06
C ILE A 146 -35.34 6.01 17.37
N ILE A 147 -34.57 6.58 16.45
CA ILE A 147 -33.94 7.91 16.60
C ILE A 147 -35.01 8.97 16.86
N ASP A 148 -36.08 8.97 16.06
CA ASP A 148 -37.17 9.96 16.17
C ASP A 148 -37.95 9.87 17.48
N ARG A 149 -38.11 8.66 18.00
CA ARG A 149 -38.92 8.42 19.23
C ARG A 149 -38.09 8.46 20.51
N HIS A 150 -36.87 7.98 20.48
CA HIS A 150 -36.08 7.68 21.69
C HIS A 150 -34.67 8.32 21.65
N GLY A 151 -34.31 8.99 20.56
CA GLY A 151 -33.03 9.63 20.37
C GLY A 151 -31.94 8.68 19.89
N THR A 152 -30.81 9.28 19.50
CA THR A 152 -29.67 8.58 18.88
C THR A 152 -29.06 7.50 19.79
N GLY A 153 -29.06 7.72 21.12
CA GLY A 153 -28.53 6.75 22.08
C GLY A 153 -29.27 5.41 22.04
N ALA A 154 -30.60 5.43 21.99
CA ALA A 154 -31.39 4.21 21.90
C ALA A 154 -31.22 3.46 20.58
N ALA A 155 -30.97 4.19 19.48
CA ALA A 155 -30.65 3.58 18.18
C ALA A 155 -29.28 2.90 18.20
N ILE A 156 -28.28 3.48 18.85
CA ILE A 156 -26.95 2.88 19.01
C ILE A 156 -27.04 1.61 19.88
N GLU A 157 -27.80 1.65 20.97
CA GLU A 157 -28.05 0.45 21.80
C GLU A 157 -28.75 -0.66 21.00
N HIS A 158 -29.71 -0.30 20.19
CA HIS A 158 -30.40 -1.25 19.30
C HIS A 158 -29.38 -1.86 18.29
N LEU A 159 -28.57 -1.05 17.66
CA LEU A 159 -27.54 -1.50 16.71
C LEU A 159 -26.45 -2.34 17.37
N ALA A 160 -26.10 -2.10 18.62
CA ALA A 160 -25.15 -2.92 19.36
C ALA A 160 -25.62 -4.37 19.57
N GLY A 161 -26.93 -4.62 19.42
CA GLY A 161 -27.52 -5.96 19.43
C GLY A 161 -27.44 -6.70 18.09
N PHE A 162 -27.09 -6.04 17.00
CA PHE A 162 -26.93 -6.68 15.69
C PHE A 162 -25.64 -7.48 15.66
N ASP A 163 -25.74 -8.73 15.26
CA ASP A 163 -24.56 -9.53 14.92
C ASP A 163 -24.13 -9.14 13.50
N MET A 164 -23.12 -8.28 13.43
CA MET A 164 -22.62 -7.78 12.14
C MET A 164 -21.73 -8.79 11.40
N GLY A 165 -21.47 -9.95 12.00
CA GLY A 165 -20.68 -11.04 11.45
C GLY A 165 -19.18 -10.71 11.30
N GLU A 166 -18.38 -11.75 11.23
CA GLU A 166 -16.91 -11.66 11.10
C GLU A 166 -16.49 -11.00 9.77
N GLU A 167 -17.24 -11.25 8.70
CA GLU A 167 -16.96 -10.65 7.37
C GLU A 167 -17.06 -9.12 7.38
N THR A 168 -18.04 -8.55 8.09
CA THR A 168 -18.23 -7.10 8.19
C THR A 168 -17.10 -6.46 9.01
N THR A 169 -16.66 -7.11 10.07
CA THR A 169 -15.52 -6.68 10.88
C THR A 169 -14.24 -6.70 10.06
N GLN A 170 -13.98 -7.76 9.30
CA GLN A 170 -12.84 -7.87 8.40
C GLN A 170 -12.87 -6.78 7.32
N ALA A 171 -14.01 -6.51 6.70
CA ALA A 171 -14.14 -5.45 5.71
C ALA A 171 -13.85 -4.06 6.30
N ALA A 172 -14.28 -3.79 7.52
CA ALA A 172 -14.00 -2.54 8.21
C ALA A 172 -12.52 -2.37 8.54
N LEU A 173 -11.84 -3.44 8.98
CA LEU A 173 -10.39 -3.46 9.22
C LEU A 173 -9.61 -3.17 7.93
N VAL A 174 -9.96 -3.83 6.83
CA VAL A 174 -9.30 -3.65 5.52
C VAL A 174 -9.46 -2.23 4.99
N ASN A 175 -10.62 -1.61 5.21
CA ASN A 175 -10.93 -0.26 4.74
C ASN A 175 -10.48 0.87 5.70
N GLY A 176 -9.86 0.53 6.83
CA GLY A 176 -9.36 1.52 7.78
C GLY A 176 -10.43 2.22 8.62
N TYR A 177 -11.62 1.63 8.76
CA TYR A 177 -12.71 2.14 9.60
C TYR A 177 -12.62 1.64 11.06
N VAL A 178 -11.41 1.45 11.54
CA VAL A 178 -11.14 1.03 12.93
C VAL A 178 -10.50 2.20 13.66
N TYR A 179 -11.06 2.57 14.78
CA TYR A 179 -10.59 3.67 15.61
C TYR A 179 -10.02 3.11 16.92
N ASP A 180 -8.83 3.59 17.32
CA ASP A 180 -8.18 3.19 18.58
C ASP A 180 -8.84 3.88 19.80
N GLU A 181 -9.51 5.02 19.57
CA GLU A 181 -10.21 5.78 20.60
C GLU A 181 -11.69 5.94 20.23
N PRO A 182 -12.59 6.02 21.22
CA PRO A 182 -13.99 6.29 20.96
C PRO A 182 -14.15 7.61 20.20
N PRO A 183 -15.04 7.68 19.20
CA PRO A 183 -15.33 8.92 18.53
C PRO A 183 -15.84 9.98 19.54
N THR A 184 -15.37 11.23 19.37
CA THR A 184 -15.66 12.33 20.31
C THR A 184 -16.59 13.41 19.76
N SER A 185 -17.19 13.18 18.60
CA SER A 185 -18.15 14.12 18.02
C SER A 185 -19.43 14.22 18.88
N PRO A 186 -20.14 15.34 18.87
CA PRO A 186 -21.38 15.49 19.65
C PRO A 186 -22.49 14.46 19.34
N LEU A 187 -22.43 13.82 18.16
CA LEU A 187 -23.37 12.78 17.73
C LEU A 187 -22.90 11.37 18.08
N ASP A 188 -21.62 11.23 18.48
CA ASP A 188 -21.06 9.92 18.76
C ASP A 188 -21.46 9.45 20.17
N ARG A 189 -21.67 8.15 20.30
CA ARG A 189 -21.93 7.48 21.56
C ARG A 189 -21.12 6.20 21.65
N ALA A 190 -20.42 6.04 22.75
CA ALA A 190 -19.76 4.79 23.08
C ALA A 190 -20.72 3.91 23.88
N VAL A 191 -20.94 2.70 23.40
CA VAL A 191 -21.73 1.66 24.11
C VAL A 191 -20.79 0.51 24.45
N THR A 192 -20.57 0.27 25.73
CA THR A 192 -19.85 -0.93 26.20
C THR A 192 -20.86 -2.04 26.46
N ARG A 193 -20.65 -3.21 25.87
CA ARG A 193 -21.40 -4.41 26.23
C ARG A 193 -20.90 -4.85 27.61
N GLY A 194 -21.72 -4.77 28.63
CA GLY A 194 -21.45 -5.40 29.92
C GLY A 194 -21.46 -6.92 29.75
N GLU A 195 -20.54 -7.62 30.45
CA GLU A 195 -20.56 -9.08 30.59
C GLU A 195 -21.87 -9.53 31.26
#